data_0758d50f6ecca20add77aaf5e9d1ecf5
#
_entry.id   0758d50f6ecca20add77aaf5e9d1ecf5
#
_cell.length_a   1.000
_cell.length_b   1.000
_cell.length_c   1.000
_cell.angle_alpha   90.00
_cell.angle_beta   90.00
_cell.angle_gamma   90.00
#
_symmetry.space_group_name_H-M   'P 1'
#
loop_
_entity.id
_entity.type
_entity.pdbx_description
1 polymer ?
#
loop_
_entity_poly.entity_id
_entity_poly.type
_entity_poly.pdbx_seq_one_letter_code
_entity_poly.pdbx_strand_id
1 'polypeptide(L)'
;MQNFDLVGEVECVWEVQAICGEGPLWIESESYAEQSLFFVDIDGQKLHCYKESTGERRSWELEEKTGWVLPRRDHEGFVAGCSSGVYFLDLKSGKRTFAMNPDPEETENRFNDAKCDSD
;
A
#
# COMPACT_ATOMS: atom_id res chain seq x y z
N MET A 1 -28.73 -13.00 14.62
CA MET A 1 -28.05 -12.33 13.49
C MET A 1 -28.26 -10.83 13.63
N GLN A 2 -27.19 -10.08 13.63
CA GLN A 2 -27.28 -8.61 13.61
C GLN A 2 -27.53 -8.12 12.20
N ASN A 3 -28.49 -7.24 12.05
CA ASN A 3 -28.71 -6.52 10.80
C ASN A 3 -27.87 -5.26 10.80
N PHE A 4 -27.15 -5.02 9.72
CA PHE A 4 -26.42 -3.78 9.53
C PHE A 4 -27.19 -2.88 8.58
N ASP A 5 -27.51 -1.68 9.05
CA ASP A 5 -28.11 -0.67 8.20
C ASP A 5 -27.01 0.07 7.44
N LEU A 6 -27.11 0.06 6.13
CA LEU A 6 -26.20 0.85 5.30
C LEU A 6 -26.61 2.31 5.37
N VAL A 7 -25.65 3.19 5.66
CA VAL A 7 -25.85 4.64 5.72
C VAL A 7 -25.83 5.26 4.33
N GLY A 8 -25.63 4.47 3.30
CA GLY A 8 -25.58 4.91 1.90
C GLY A 8 -25.42 3.72 0.99
N GLU A 9 -25.28 4.00 -0.29
CA GLU A 9 -25.01 2.97 -1.29
C GLU A 9 -23.53 2.68 -1.41
N VAL A 10 -23.20 1.42 -1.70
CA VAL A 10 -21.84 1.03 -2.05
C VAL A 10 -21.57 1.48 -3.48
N GLU A 11 -20.47 2.22 -3.67
CA GLU A 11 -20.07 2.69 -4.99
C GLU A 11 -18.63 2.35 -5.29
N CYS A 12 -18.28 2.16 -6.55
CA CYS A 12 -16.91 2.00 -7.00
C CYS A 12 -16.32 3.39 -7.28
N VAL A 13 -15.35 3.82 -6.48
CA VAL A 13 -14.71 5.13 -6.63
C VAL A 13 -13.59 5.13 -7.68
N TRP A 14 -13.10 3.97 -8.05
CA TRP A 14 -12.03 3.84 -9.03
C TRP A 14 -12.02 2.44 -9.66
N GLU A 15 -12.33 2.34 -10.93
CA GLU A 15 -12.23 1.08 -11.69
C GLU A 15 -10.79 0.83 -12.11
N VAL A 16 -9.92 0.55 -11.14
CA VAL A 16 -8.48 0.42 -11.37
C VAL A 16 -8.12 -0.86 -12.12
N GLN A 17 -9.00 -1.86 -12.06
CA GLN A 17 -8.80 -3.17 -12.70
C GLN A 17 -7.49 -3.86 -12.26
N ALA A 18 -7.23 -3.86 -10.96
CA ALA A 18 -6.07 -4.53 -10.39
C ALA A 18 -6.15 -6.05 -10.64
N ILE A 19 -5.00 -6.65 -10.90
CA ILE A 19 -4.90 -8.12 -11.04
C ILE A 19 -5.06 -8.77 -9.66
N CYS A 20 -4.37 -8.22 -8.65
CA CYS A 20 -4.47 -8.67 -7.27
C CYS A 20 -4.41 -7.46 -6.34
N GLY A 21 -5.54 -6.76 -6.18
CA GLY A 21 -5.66 -5.61 -5.30
C GLY A 21 -5.65 -6.05 -3.84
N GLU A 22 -4.73 -5.53 -3.04
CA GLU A 22 -4.49 -5.95 -1.67
C GLU A 22 -3.90 -4.83 -0.80
N GLY A 23 -3.77 -5.12 0.48
CA GLY A 23 -3.09 -4.27 1.44
C GLY A 23 -3.65 -2.86 1.56
N PRO A 24 -4.97 -2.67 1.74
CA PRO A 24 -5.51 -1.33 1.85
C PRO A 24 -5.01 -0.64 3.13
N LEU A 25 -4.59 0.60 2.98
CA LEU A 25 -4.03 1.41 4.05
C LEU A 25 -4.62 2.81 3.98
N TRP A 26 -5.35 3.21 5.02
CA TRP A 26 -5.89 4.55 5.14
C TRP A 26 -4.92 5.43 5.93
N ILE A 27 -4.56 6.58 5.38
CA ILE A 27 -3.66 7.54 6.02
C ILE A 27 -4.38 8.86 6.23
N GLU A 28 -4.35 9.35 7.48
CA GLU A 28 -4.88 10.63 7.90
C GLU A 28 -3.77 11.60 8.31
N SER A 29 -2.71 11.69 7.56
CA SER A 29 -1.57 12.52 7.91
C SER A 29 -1.55 13.80 7.08
N GLU A 30 -1.41 14.95 7.76
CA GLU A 30 -1.25 16.26 7.10
C GLU A 30 0.00 16.33 6.24
N SER A 31 1.03 15.53 6.55
CA SER A 31 2.31 15.59 5.85
C SER A 31 2.35 14.80 4.56
N TYR A 32 1.39 13.90 4.33
CA TYR A 32 1.45 13.04 3.16
C TYR A 32 0.37 13.28 2.12
N ALA A 33 -0.79 13.08 2.44
CA ALA A 33 -1.96 13.31 1.61
C ALA A 33 -3.12 13.08 2.53
N GLU A 34 -3.66 14.16 3.05
CA GLU A 34 -4.81 14.09 3.93
C GLU A 34 -5.82 13.09 3.43
N GLN A 35 -6.19 12.14 4.29
CA GLN A 35 -7.25 11.18 3.99
C GLN A 35 -7.08 10.46 2.65
N SER A 36 -5.98 9.76 2.52
CA SER A 36 -5.68 8.97 1.33
C SER A 36 -5.76 7.48 1.59
N LEU A 37 -6.28 6.76 0.62
CA LEU A 37 -6.27 5.31 0.59
C LEU A 37 -5.12 4.85 -0.29
N PHE A 38 -4.21 4.08 0.30
CA PHE A 38 -3.16 3.39 -0.45
C PHE A 38 -3.51 1.91 -0.54
N PHE A 39 -3.23 1.30 -1.66
CA PHE A 39 -3.34 -0.14 -1.82
C PHE A 39 -2.39 -0.61 -2.91
N VAL A 40 -2.06 -1.89 -2.87
CA VAL A 40 -1.14 -2.47 -3.86
C VAL A 40 -1.90 -3.33 -4.85
N ASP A 41 -1.36 -3.44 -6.06
CA ASP A 41 -1.67 -4.51 -6.98
C ASP A 41 -0.43 -5.42 -7.00
N ILE A 42 -0.50 -6.53 -6.28
CA ILE A 42 0.66 -7.40 -6.08
C ILE A 42 1.16 -7.93 -7.41
N ASP A 43 0.28 -8.55 -8.17
CA ASP A 43 0.65 -9.16 -9.45
C ASP A 43 0.87 -8.14 -10.57
N GLY A 44 0.22 -6.98 -10.48
CA GLY A 44 0.43 -5.89 -11.42
C GLY A 44 1.66 -5.04 -11.11
N GLN A 45 2.30 -5.28 -9.96
CA GLN A 45 3.50 -4.55 -9.50
C GLN A 45 3.28 -3.04 -9.47
N LYS A 46 2.20 -2.62 -8.79
CA LYS A 46 1.83 -1.21 -8.67
C LYS A 46 1.42 -0.85 -7.25
N LEU A 47 1.68 0.39 -6.89
CA LEU A 47 1.11 1.05 -5.73
C LEU A 47 0.12 2.10 -6.21
N HIS A 48 -1.06 2.09 -5.63
CA HIS A 48 -2.13 3.05 -5.96
C HIS A 48 -2.46 3.92 -4.77
N CYS A 49 -2.84 5.16 -5.04
CA CYS A 49 -3.31 6.10 -4.04
C CYS A 49 -4.58 6.80 -4.54
N TYR A 50 -5.60 6.78 -3.71
CA TYR A 50 -6.83 7.53 -3.93
C TYR A 50 -7.01 8.58 -2.83
N LYS A 51 -7.10 9.84 -3.24
CA LYS A 51 -7.33 10.95 -2.32
C LYS A 51 -8.80 11.32 -2.32
N GLU A 52 -9.47 11.07 -1.20
CA GLU A 52 -10.93 11.24 -1.10
C GLU A 52 -11.39 12.68 -1.34
N SER A 53 -10.69 13.65 -0.75
CA SER A 53 -11.12 15.05 -0.80
C SER A 53 -11.15 15.65 -2.20
N THR A 54 -10.29 15.19 -3.10
CA THR A 54 -10.16 15.74 -4.46
C THR A 54 -10.53 14.72 -5.54
N GLY A 55 -10.67 13.45 -5.20
CA GLY A 55 -10.82 12.37 -6.17
C GLY A 55 -9.55 12.05 -6.95
N GLU A 56 -8.41 12.62 -6.55
CA GLU A 56 -7.14 12.38 -7.22
C GLU A 56 -6.72 10.92 -7.12
N ARG A 57 -6.26 10.36 -8.23
CA ARG A 57 -5.79 8.98 -8.36
C ARG A 57 -4.36 9.02 -8.85
N ARG A 58 -3.48 8.32 -8.13
CA ARG A 58 -2.07 8.22 -8.50
C ARG A 58 -1.62 6.78 -8.45
N SER A 59 -0.69 6.43 -9.34
CA SER A 59 -0.12 5.09 -9.40
C SER A 59 1.38 5.16 -9.61
N TRP A 60 2.08 4.23 -8.99
CA TRP A 60 3.53 4.08 -9.14
C TRP A 60 3.82 2.66 -9.60
N GLU A 61 4.68 2.53 -10.60
CA GLU A 61 5.24 1.26 -11.00
C GLU A 61 6.25 0.80 -9.95
N LEU A 62 6.15 -0.46 -9.54
CA LEU A 62 7.09 -1.05 -8.59
C LEU A 62 8.01 -2.04 -9.32
N GLU A 63 9.23 -2.19 -8.80
CA GLU A 63 10.24 -3.02 -9.47
C GLU A 63 9.95 -4.51 -9.38
N GLU A 64 9.15 -4.93 -8.41
CA GLU A 64 8.76 -6.32 -8.20
C GLU A 64 7.43 -6.40 -7.45
N LYS A 65 6.91 -7.61 -7.28
CA LYS A 65 5.70 -7.83 -6.51
C LYS A 65 5.88 -7.34 -5.08
N THR A 66 4.95 -6.52 -4.63
CA THR A 66 4.95 -5.89 -3.30
C THR A 66 3.62 -6.21 -2.63
N GLY A 67 3.68 -6.88 -1.48
CA GLY A 67 2.49 -7.33 -0.78
C GLY A 67 1.85 -6.27 0.10
N TRP A 68 2.64 -5.31 0.57
CA TRP A 68 2.15 -4.26 1.47
C TRP A 68 3.09 -3.06 1.49
N VAL A 69 2.54 -1.91 1.87
CA VAL A 69 3.29 -0.71 2.23
C VAL A 69 2.74 -0.17 3.54
N LEU A 70 3.62 0.39 4.37
CA LEU A 70 3.25 1.05 5.63
C LEU A 70 4.03 2.35 5.76
N PRO A 71 3.42 3.41 6.35
CA PRO A 71 4.14 4.66 6.55
C PRO A 71 5.24 4.50 7.60
N ARG A 72 6.33 5.24 7.43
CA ARG A 72 7.40 5.28 8.42
C ARG A 72 7.03 6.25 9.53
N ARG A 73 7.34 5.88 10.79
CA ARG A 73 6.95 6.67 11.96
C ARG A 73 7.50 8.10 11.91
N ASP A 74 8.76 8.31 12.00
CA ASP A 74 9.35 9.64 12.13
C ASP A 74 10.11 10.09 10.87
N HIS A 75 9.77 9.52 9.72
CA HIS A 75 10.43 9.78 8.45
C HIS A 75 9.42 9.86 7.33
N GLU A 76 9.76 10.59 6.29
CA GLU A 76 8.99 10.55 5.05
C GLU A 76 9.17 9.18 4.36
N GLY A 77 8.17 8.75 3.62
CA GLY A 77 8.22 7.53 2.85
C GLY A 77 7.54 6.36 3.52
N PHE A 78 7.76 5.21 2.92
CA PHE A 78 7.09 3.96 3.31
C PHE A 78 8.11 2.87 3.56
N VAL A 79 7.66 1.84 4.30
CA VAL A 79 8.29 0.53 4.33
C VAL A 79 7.46 -0.38 3.46
N ALA A 80 8.08 -1.16 2.61
CA ALA A 80 7.41 -2.03 1.65
C ALA A 80 7.93 -3.47 1.74
N GLY A 81 7.01 -4.43 1.72
CA GLY A 81 7.36 -5.85 1.67
C GLY A 81 7.34 -6.35 0.23
N CYS A 82 8.51 -6.40 -0.38
CA CYS A 82 8.71 -6.85 -1.75
C CYS A 82 9.16 -8.31 -1.81
N SER A 83 9.10 -8.93 -2.99
CA SER A 83 9.49 -10.34 -3.15
C SER A 83 10.92 -10.62 -2.69
N SER A 84 11.85 -9.71 -2.95
CA SER A 84 13.25 -9.88 -2.56
C SER A 84 13.59 -9.41 -1.14
N GLY A 85 12.65 -8.84 -0.43
CA GLY A 85 12.88 -8.39 0.95
C GLY A 85 12.07 -7.15 1.31
N VAL A 86 12.45 -6.55 2.43
CA VAL A 86 11.83 -5.32 2.94
C VAL A 86 12.67 -4.12 2.50
N TYR A 87 12.00 -3.09 2.01
CA TYR A 87 12.64 -1.88 1.49
C TYR A 87 12.01 -0.63 2.09
N PHE A 88 12.81 0.42 2.19
CA PHE A 88 12.29 1.78 2.36
C PHE A 88 11.98 2.34 0.97
N LEU A 89 10.80 2.92 0.82
CA LEU A 89 10.31 3.43 -0.46
C LEU A 89 10.03 4.93 -0.35
N ASP A 90 10.66 5.70 -1.23
CA ASP A 90 10.40 7.14 -1.38
C ASP A 90 9.54 7.35 -2.63
N LEU A 91 8.31 7.81 -2.44
CA LEU A 91 7.37 8.02 -3.56
C LEU A 91 7.70 9.24 -4.40
N LYS A 92 8.43 10.22 -3.85
CA LYS A 92 8.80 11.42 -4.61
C LYS A 92 9.84 11.10 -5.67
N SER A 93 10.84 10.30 -5.31
CA SER A 93 11.91 9.89 -6.23
C SER A 93 11.63 8.56 -6.92
N GLY A 94 10.72 7.75 -6.38
CA GLY A 94 10.49 6.38 -6.81
C GLY A 94 11.59 5.41 -6.41
N LYS A 95 12.55 5.87 -5.61
CA LYS A 95 13.68 5.04 -5.18
C LYS A 95 13.33 4.16 -4.00
N ARG A 96 13.92 2.97 -3.97
CA ARG A 96 13.84 2.08 -2.82
C ARG A 96 15.24 1.78 -2.28
N THR A 97 15.31 1.61 -0.97
CA THR A 97 16.55 1.27 -0.27
C THR A 97 16.34 -0.03 0.51
N PHE A 98 17.20 -1.00 0.28
CA PHE A 98 17.10 -2.30 0.94
C PHE A 98 17.23 -2.15 2.46
N ALA A 99 16.32 -2.78 3.21
CA ALA A 99 16.35 -2.79 4.67
C ALA A 99 16.74 -4.15 5.23
N MET A 100 16.02 -5.21 4.85
CA MET A 100 16.29 -6.56 5.32
C MET A 100 15.57 -7.60 4.48
N ASN A 101 16.04 -8.85 4.54
CA ASN A 101 15.29 -9.98 4.03
C ASN A 101 15.14 -11.01 5.18
N PRO A 102 13.92 -11.20 5.71
CA PRO A 102 13.69 -12.14 6.82
C PRO A 102 13.85 -13.61 6.42
N ASP A 103 13.82 -13.92 5.13
CA ASP A 103 13.88 -15.29 4.63
C ASP A 103 14.70 -15.38 3.33
N PRO A 104 16.03 -15.15 3.42
CA PRO A 104 16.87 -15.04 2.22
C PRO A 104 17.00 -16.33 1.41
N GLU A 105 16.66 -17.48 1.98
CA GLU A 105 16.77 -18.77 1.29
C GLU A 105 15.52 -19.13 0.48
N GLU A 106 14.40 -18.47 0.75
CA GLU A 106 13.12 -18.72 0.07
C GLU A 106 12.87 -17.68 -1.02
N THR A 107 13.35 -17.95 -2.22
CA THR A 107 13.26 -17.01 -3.33
C THR A 107 11.92 -17.00 -4.05
N GLU A 108 11.07 -18.00 -3.83
CA GLU A 108 9.76 -18.11 -4.47
C GLU A 108 8.62 -17.55 -3.62
N ASN A 109 8.88 -17.30 -2.33
CA ASN A 109 7.88 -16.73 -1.44
C ASN A 109 7.74 -15.23 -1.65
N ARG A 110 6.58 -14.70 -1.28
CA ARG A 110 6.33 -13.27 -1.19
C ARG A 110 5.56 -12.95 0.07
N PHE A 111 5.60 -11.69 0.46
CA PHE A 111 4.73 -11.20 1.54
C PHE A 111 3.27 -11.16 1.08
N ASN A 112 2.36 -11.35 2.01
CA ASN A 112 0.95 -11.13 1.78
C ASN A 112 0.55 -9.76 2.32
N ASP A 113 0.29 -9.62 3.62
CA ASP A 113 -0.11 -8.35 4.21
C ASP A 113 0.67 -8.07 5.49
N ALA A 114 0.67 -6.82 5.90
CA ALA A 114 1.24 -6.38 7.16
C ALA A 114 0.48 -5.19 7.70
N LYS A 115 0.42 -5.09 9.02
CA LYS A 115 -0.16 -3.95 9.73
C LYS A 115 0.72 -3.57 10.90
N CYS A 116 0.71 -2.30 11.25
CA CYS A 116 1.40 -1.85 12.45
C CYS A 116 0.56 -2.14 13.69
N ASP A 117 1.25 -2.45 14.78
CA ASP A 117 0.64 -2.49 16.10
C ASP A 117 0.26 -1.06 16.52
N SER A 118 -0.69 -0.95 17.43
CA SER A 118 -1.16 0.35 17.92
C SER A 118 -0.15 1.09 18.81
N ASP A 119 0.90 0.43 19.25
CA ASP A 119 1.93 1.02 20.13
C ASP A 119 3.03 1.76 19.33
#